data_42323602cb741bb566bc3df8adaf1588
#
_entry.id   42323602cb741bb566bc3df8adaf1588
#
_cell.length_a   1.000
_cell.length_b   1.000
_cell.length_c   1.000
_cell.angle_alpha   90.00
_cell.angle_beta   90.00
_cell.angle_gamma   90.00
#
_symmetry.space_group_name_H-M   'P 1'
#
loop_
_entity.id
_entity.type
_entity.pdbx_description
1 polymer ?
#
loop_
_entity_poly.entity_id
_entity_poly.type
_entity_poly.pdbx_seq_one_letter_code
_entity_poly.pdbx_strand_id
1 'polypeptide(L)'
;MEPKYQLKINNGNIRIGLAVKYYGNQFLIDKSVESLYGKIYQSETQKYFYMLNYGLNKLTYKDYNIDVIVNKIGNEINDENVHSTLQNTEIDIKIYGEETDLQVYKNVIKSFIDDAVEFYEEHIMDLESSDDKVIVYFFDEYWEVLTKRLPRKLSTIYLNGKEKEIYEYIKKFKSKEVKERYSSLGIPYKKNIMFEGYPGTGKTSLIFALASELNYNIAILNFHKKLDDNAFMRAIRKLPKNSILVLEDIDVLFKERKENDGYKSNISFSALLNTLDGIAFRDDMISVMTTNYECNLDSALKRPGRIDLSLNFSFATKGQTKFMFENFFPDNKESFGEFYKTIKIFKYTTAVLQQYFMYHMDNFEGLSEGLDEFKALCEKHNYDKKLDLYA
;
A
#
# COMPACT_ATOMS: atom_id res chain seq x y z
N MET A 1 9.82 -43.41 -22.18
CA MET A 1 9.52 -42.57 -23.37
C MET A 1 10.38 -41.33 -23.29
N GLU A 2 10.93 -40.86 -24.39
CA GLU A 2 11.61 -39.58 -24.42
C GLU A 2 10.56 -38.45 -24.45
N PRO A 3 10.82 -37.33 -23.78
CA PRO A 3 9.90 -36.19 -23.81
C PRO A 3 9.83 -35.59 -25.22
N LYS A 4 8.64 -35.26 -25.69
CA LYS A 4 8.43 -34.62 -26.98
C LYS A 4 8.74 -33.14 -26.97
N TYR A 5 8.52 -32.49 -25.78
CA TYR A 5 8.90 -31.10 -25.58
C TYR A 5 9.28 -30.91 -24.12
N GLN A 6 10.20 -29.97 -23.85
CA GLN A 6 10.65 -29.59 -22.51
C GLN A 6 10.73 -28.07 -22.40
N LEU A 7 10.25 -27.55 -21.31
CA LEU A 7 10.36 -26.14 -20.93
C LEU A 7 10.99 -26.00 -19.55
N LYS A 8 11.92 -25.09 -19.42
CA LYS A 8 12.58 -24.80 -18.14
C LYS A 8 12.18 -23.42 -17.63
N ILE A 9 11.71 -23.36 -16.39
CA ILE A 9 11.38 -22.12 -15.68
C ILE A 9 12.51 -21.86 -14.70
N ASN A 10 13.30 -20.82 -14.95
CA ASN A 10 14.44 -20.43 -14.16
C ASN A 10 14.03 -19.61 -12.93
N ASN A 11 14.90 -19.53 -11.95
CA ASN A 11 14.71 -18.83 -10.66
C ASN A 11 14.27 -17.35 -10.79
N GLY A 12 14.57 -16.68 -11.89
CA GLY A 12 14.11 -15.31 -12.17
C GLY A 12 12.59 -15.14 -12.34
N ASN A 13 11.85 -16.25 -12.55
CA ASN A 13 10.39 -16.26 -12.75
C ASN A 13 9.65 -16.88 -11.56
N ILE A 14 9.93 -16.40 -10.36
CA ILE A 14 9.40 -16.92 -9.08
C ILE A 14 7.88 -17.07 -9.12
N ARG A 15 7.15 -16.06 -9.63
CA ARG A 15 5.69 -16.06 -9.70
C ARG A 15 5.15 -17.22 -10.55
N ILE A 16 5.73 -17.44 -11.73
CA ILE A 16 5.33 -18.55 -12.62
C ILE A 16 5.65 -19.88 -11.96
N GLY A 17 6.80 -19.99 -11.31
CA GLY A 17 7.20 -21.19 -10.57
C GLY A 17 6.23 -21.56 -9.44
N LEU A 18 5.79 -20.57 -8.67
CA LEU A 18 4.78 -20.75 -7.63
C LEU A 18 3.43 -21.15 -8.22
N ALA A 19 2.97 -20.46 -9.25
CA ALA A 19 1.72 -20.75 -9.94
C ALA A 19 1.68 -22.20 -10.43
N VAL A 20 2.73 -22.67 -11.09
CA VAL A 20 2.85 -24.04 -11.57
C VAL A 20 2.84 -25.05 -10.42
N LYS A 21 3.48 -24.77 -9.30
CA LYS A 21 3.48 -25.65 -8.13
C LYS A 21 2.10 -25.79 -7.49
N TYR A 22 1.36 -24.68 -7.32
CA TYR A 22 0.01 -24.70 -6.74
C TYR A 22 -0.99 -25.34 -7.70
N TYR A 23 -1.03 -24.86 -8.93
CA TYR A 23 -1.99 -25.35 -9.94
C TYR A 23 -1.75 -26.79 -10.32
N GLY A 24 -0.48 -27.16 -10.50
CA GLY A 24 -0.10 -28.53 -10.87
C GLY A 24 -0.53 -29.59 -9.87
N ASN A 25 -0.60 -29.24 -8.57
CA ASN A 25 -1.05 -30.18 -7.54
C ASN A 25 -2.45 -30.75 -7.78
N GLN A 26 -3.33 -29.99 -8.46
CA GLN A 26 -4.69 -30.44 -8.78
C GLN A 26 -4.72 -31.61 -9.77
N PHE A 27 -3.67 -31.75 -10.58
CA PHE A 27 -3.55 -32.71 -11.67
C PHE A 27 -2.63 -33.89 -11.36
N LEU A 28 -2.18 -34.04 -10.08
CA LEU A 28 -1.35 -35.17 -9.67
C LEU A 28 -2.04 -36.50 -9.96
N ILE A 29 -1.31 -37.42 -10.62
CA ILE A 29 -1.76 -38.77 -10.88
C ILE A 29 -1.84 -39.56 -9.57
N ASP A 30 -0.84 -39.39 -8.68
CA ASP A 30 -0.79 -40.02 -7.37
C ASP A 30 -0.95 -38.97 -6.27
N LYS A 31 -2.15 -38.84 -5.73
CA LYS A 31 -2.48 -37.93 -4.64
C LYS A 31 -1.96 -38.32 -3.26
N SER A 32 -1.40 -39.55 -3.12
CA SER A 32 -0.75 -39.96 -1.87
C SER A 32 0.55 -39.22 -1.58
N VAL A 33 1.06 -38.47 -2.56
CA VAL A 33 2.34 -37.70 -2.53
C VAL A 33 2.13 -36.21 -2.32
N GLU A 34 0.92 -35.77 -1.95
CA GLU A 34 0.63 -34.36 -1.71
C GLU A 34 1.44 -33.77 -0.53
N SER A 35 2.05 -32.62 -0.72
CA SER A 35 2.72 -31.88 0.35
C SER A 35 1.87 -30.72 0.83
N LEU A 36 1.58 -30.71 2.11
CA LEU A 36 1.00 -29.57 2.81
C LEU A 36 2.06 -28.49 2.94
N TYR A 37 1.88 -27.35 2.25
CA TYR A 37 2.90 -26.31 2.23
C TYR A 37 2.62 -25.13 3.15
N GLY A 38 1.42 -24.87 3.59
CA GLY A 38 1.14 -23.70 4.41
C GLY A 38 -0.22 -23.71 5.09
N LYS A 39 -0.28 -22.97 6.18
CA LYS A 39 -1.52 -22.60 6.86
C LYS A 39 -1.76 -21.12 6.66
N ILE A 40 -2.88 -20.76 6.04
CA ILE A 40 -3.34 -19.39 6.09
C ILE A 40 -4.46 -19.32 7.13
N TYR A 41 -4.26 -18.47 8.13
CA TYR A 41 -5.28 -18.20 9.15
C TYR A 41 -6.23 -17.15 8.61
N GLN A 42 -7.41 -17.56 8.17
CA GLN A 42 -8.54 -16.63 7.96
C GLN A 42 -9.44 -16.70 9.18
N SER A 43 -9.64 -15.59 9.80
CA SER A 43 -10.45 -15.19 10.96
C SER A 43 -11.17 -16.27 11.82
N GLU A 44 -11.49 -17.48 11.35
CA GLU A 44 -12.02 -18.62 12.11
C GLU A 44 -11.84 -19.96 11.40
N THR A 45 -11.35 -19.98 10.15
CA THR A 45 -11.14 -21.22 9.39
C THR A 45 -9.71 -21.33 8.91
N GLN A 46 -9.06 -22.45 9.23
CA GLN A 46 -7.75 -22.78 8.67
C GLN A 46 -7.95 -23.29 7.24
N LYS A 47 -7.34 -22.62 6.25
CA LYS A 47 -7.23 -23.16 4.88
C LYS A 47 -5.84 -23.73 4.68
N TYR A 48 -5.78 -24.92 4.13
CA TYR A 48 -4.55 -25.62 3.79
C TYR A 48 -4.32 -25.53 2.30
N PHE A 49 -3.06 -25.30 1.91
CA PHE A 49 -2.66 -25.26 0.51
C PHE A 49 -1.66 -26.36 0.24
N TYR A 50 -1.91 -27.10 -0.83
CA TYR A 50 -1.08 -28.17 -1.31
C TYR A 50 -0.30 -27.70 -2.53
N MET A 51 0.96 -28.10 -2.62
CA MET A 51 1.86 -27.79 -3.72
C MET A 51 2.58 -29.06 -4.19
N LEU A 52 3.09 -29.00 -5.42
CA LEU A 52 3.99 -30.04 -5.92
C LEU A 52 5.24 -30.16 -5.06
N ASN A 53 5.65 -31.38 -4.78
CA ASN A 53 6.85 -31.72 -4.05
C ASN A 53 8.12 -31.37 -4.81
N TYR A 54 9.25 -31.27 -4.11
CA TYR A 54 10.55 -31.34 -4.75
C TYR A 54 10.75 -32.70 -5.43
N GLY A 55 11.47 -32.69 -6.55
CA GLY A 55 11.66 -33.87 -7.38
C GLY A 55 10.60 -33.99 -8.49
N LEU A 56 10.36 -35.24 -8.90
CA LEU A 56 9.48 -35.56 -10.00
C LEU A 56 8.02 -35.66 -9.56
N ASN A 57 7.17 -34.86 -10.17
CA ASN A 57 5.72 -34.90 -10.03
C ASN A 57 5.08 -35.25 -11.38
N LYS A 58 4.26 -36.30 -11.43
CA LYS A 58 3.56 -36.76 -12.62
C LYS A 58 2.14 -36.24 -12.62
N LEU A 59 1.77 -35.53 -13.68
CA LEU A 59 0.47 -34.88 -13.86
C LEU A 59 -0.24 -35.39 -15.11
N THR A 60 -1.58 -35.32 -15.10
CA THR A 60 -2.39 -35.42 -16.31
C THR A 60 -3.16 -34.15 -16.51
N TYR A 61 -2.88 -33.44 -17.61
CA TYR A 61 -3.53 -32.18 -17.97
C TYR A 61 -4.03 -32.21 -19.41
N LYS A 62 -5.34 -32.03 -19.64
CA LYS A 62 -6.00 -32.08 -20.97
C LYS A 62 -5.60 -33.34 -21.76
N ASP A 63 -5.64 -34.49 -21.09
CA ASP A 63 -5.30 -35.83 -21.66
C ASP A 63 -3.80 -36.03 -21.98
N TYR A 64 -2.94 -35.09 -21.64
CA TYR A 64 -1.49 -35.23 -21.79
C TYR A 64 -0.81 -35.57 -20.46
N ASN A 65 0.16 -36.50 -20.55
CA ASN A 65 1.03 -36.76 -19.40
C ASN A 65 2.16 -35.75 -19.36
N ILE A 66 2.27 -35.06 -18.22
CA ILE A 66 3.26 -34.03 -17.96
C ILE A 66 4.07 -34.40 -16.73
N ASP A 67 5.38 -34.37 -16.84
CA ASP A 67 6.29 -34.46 -15.71
C ASP A 67 6.74 -33.06 -15.32
N VAL A 68 6.48 -32.67 -14.07
CA VAL A 68 6.97 -31.42 -13.48
C VAL A 68 8.04 -31.75 -12.45
N ILE A 69 9.27 -31.42 -12.75
CA ILE A 69 10.43 -31.65 -11.89
C ILE A 69 10.78 -30.34 -11.18
N VAL A 70 10.63 -30.34 -9.85
CA VAL A 70 10.94 -29.19 -9.02
C VAL A 70 12.31 -29.38 -8.39
N ASN A 71 13.29 -28.60 -8.84
CA ASN A 71 14.67 -28.66 -8.37
C ASN A 71 14.98 -27.58 -7.36
N LYS A 72 15.65 -27.91 -6.26
CA LYS A 72 16.16 -26.96 -5.28
C LYS A 72 17.53 -26.45 -5.74
N ILE A 73 17.75 -25.13 -5.73
CA ILE A 73 19.01 -24.51 -6.09
C ILE A 73 19.65 -23.92 -4.83
N GLY A 74 20.92 -24.29 -4.54
CA GLY A 74 21.72 -23.75 -3.43
C GLY A 74 21.63 -24.51 -2.12
N ASN A 75 22.53 -24.16 -1.18
CA ASN A 75 22.63 -24.77 0.15
C ASN A 75 21.52 -24.23 1.06
N GLU A 76 21.11 -25.07 2.04
CA GLU A 76 20.12 -24.69 3.06
C GLU A 76 20.60 -23.48 3.85
N ILE A 77 19.95 -22.34 3.65
CA ILE A 77 19.95 -21.28 4.64
C ILE A 77 18.75 -21.60 5.53
N ASN A 78 19.02 -21.90 6.80
CA ASN A 78 18.00 -22.07 7.83
C ASN A 78 17.36 -20.70 8.15
N ASP A 79 16.50 -20.22 7.28
CA ASP A 79 15.65 -19.08 7.54
C ASP A 79 14.20 -19.55 7.64
N GLU A 80 13.57 -19.31 8.77
CA GLU A 80 12.19 -19.68 9.08
C GLU A 80 11.16 -18.92 8.21
N ASN A 81 11.61 -18.11 7.27
CA ASN A 81 10.75 -17.37 6.34
C ASN A 81 10.42 -18.22 5.11
N VAL A 82 9.16 -18.63 5.01
CA VAL A 82 8.56 -19.39 3.91
C VAL A 82 8.90 -18.83 2.53
N HIS A 83 9.05 -17.51 2.39
CA HIS A 83 9.41 -16.86 1.14
C HIS A 83 10.85 -17.10 0.68
N SER A 84 11.81 -17.28 1.59
CA SER A 84 13.21 -17.51 1.22
C SER A 84 13.44 -18.90 0.61
N THR A 85 12.72 -19.90 1.08
CA THR A 85 12.78 -21.28 0.55
C THR A 85 12.19 -21.38 -0.86
N LEU A 86 11.26 -20.50 -1.23
CA LEU A 86 10.61 -20.47 -2.54
C LEU A 86 11.43 -19.78 -3.62
N GLN A 87 12.38 -18.93 -3.25
CA GLN A 87 13.19 -18.16 -4.17
C GLN A 87 14.25 -18.96 -4.93
N ASN A 88 14.59 -20.18 -4.45
CA ASN A 88 15.68 -20.99 -4.96
C ASN A 88 15.21 -22.29 -5.62
N THR A 89 14.23 -22.20 -6.53
CA THR A 89 13.74 -23.37 -7.27
C THR A 89 13.78 -23.17 -8.77
N GLU A 90 14.20 -24.21 -9.49
CA GLU A 90 13.99 -24.32 -10.94
C GLU A 90 12.94 -25.39 -11.21
N ILE A 91 12.13 -25.20 -12.24
CA ILE A 91 11.10 -26.14 -12.64
C ILE A 91 11.33 -26.58 -14.08
N ASP A 92 11.46 -27.87 -14.30
CA ASP A 92 11.49 -28.47 -15.62
C ASP A 92 10.12 -29.12 -15.92
N ILE A 93 9.48 -28.73 -16.98
CA ILE A 93 8.21 -29.29 -17.45
C ILE A 93 8.47 -30.11 -18.71
N LYS A 94 8.13 -31.40 -18.68
CA LYS A 94 8.28 -32.34 -19.80
C LYS A 94 6.94 -32.88 -20.17
N ILE A 95 6.61 -32.93 -21.48
CA ILE A 95 5.37 -33.48 -21.99
C ILE A 95 5.61 -34.67 -22.90
N TYR A 96 4.75 -35.65 -22.77
CA TYR A 96 4.81 -36.91 -23.51
C TYR A 96 3.53 -37.11 -24.33
N GLY A 97 3.64 -37.78 -25.48
CA GLY A 97 2.51 -38.11 -26.32
C GLY A 97 2.94 -38.71 -27.65
N GLU A 98 1.98 -39.03 -28.49
CA GLU A 98 2.17 -39.69 -29.78
C GLU A 98 2.07 -38.71 -30.95
N GLU A 99 1.65 -37.47 -30.72
CA GLU A 99 1.51 -36.44 -31.76
C GLU A 99 2.84 -36.16 -32.47
N THR A 100 2.75 -35.92 -33.77
CA THR A 100 3.93 -35.62 -34.61
C THR A 100 4.24 -34.13 -34.68
N ASP A 101 3.24 -33.27 -34.44
CA ASP A 101 3.39 -31.80 -34.45
C ASP A 101 3.86 -31.27 -33.11
N LEU A 102 5.10 -30.75 -33.08
CA LEU A 102 5.70 -30.14 -31.91
C LEU A 102 4.91 -28.90 -31.40
N GLN A 103 4.19 -28.21 -32.29
CA GLN A 103 3.44 -27.00 -31.92
C GLN A 103 2.26 -27.35 -31.00
N VAL A 104 1.67 -28.52 -31.11
CA VAL A 104 0.62 -29.01 -30.22
C VAL A 104 1.15 -29.04 -28.75
N TYR A 105 2.30 -29.66 -28.54
CA TYR A 105 2.90 -29.76 -27.21
C TYR A 105 3.28 -28.39 -26.60
N LYS A 106 3.81 -27.49 -27.45
CA LYS A 106 4.09 -26.12 -27.02
C LYS A 106 2.83 -25.39 -26.58
N ASN A 107 1.73 -25.54 -27.32
CA ASN A 107 0.46 -24.91 -27.00
C ASN A 107 -0.14 -25.47 -25.70
N VAL A 108 -0.02 -26.79 -25.47
CA VAL A 108 -0.49 -27.43 -24.24
C VAL A 108 0.28 -26.91 -23.01
N ILE A 109 1.62 -26.88 -23.09
CA ILE A 109 2.43 -26.34 -21.98
C ILE A 109 2.15 -24.85 -21.75
N LYS A 110 2.01 -24.07 -22.82
CA LYS A 110 1.65 -22.66 -22.72
C LYS A 110 0.31 -22.50 -22.00
N SER A 111 -0.72 -23.24 -22.44
CA SER A 111 -2.04 -23.22 -21.79
C SER A 111 -1.96 -23.62 -20.32
N PHE A 112 -1.18 -24.64 -19.99
CA PHE A 112 -0.98 -25.06 -18.59
C PHE A 112 -0.36 -23.94 -17.74
N ILE A 113 0.61 -23.20 -18.27
CA ILE A 113 1.23 -22.08 -17.56
C ILE A 113 0.28 -20.89 -17.45
N ASP A 114 -0.44 -20.56 -18.53
CA ASP A 114 -1.40 -19.45 -18.53
C ASP A 114 -2.53 -19.73 -17.52
N ASP A 115 -3.11 -20.95 -17.54
CA ASP A 115 -4.15 -21.38 -16.59
C ASP A 115 -3.59 -21.41 -15.14
N ALA A 116 -2.31 -21.79 -14.95
CA ALA A 116 -1.67 -21.78 -13.63
C ALA A 116 -1.49 -20.38 -13.08
N VAL A 117 -1.09 -19.43 -13.94
CA VAL A 117 -0.92 -18.03 -13.53
C VAL A 117 -2.28 -17.41 -13.19
N GLU A 118 -3.30 -17.64 -14.00
CA GLU A 118 -4.67 -17.19 -13.75
C GLU A 118 -5.20 -17.75 -12.41
N PHE A 119 -5.07 -19.07 -12.20
CA PHE A 119 -5.45 -19.71 -10.96
C PHE A 119 -4.72 -19.13 -9.75
N TYR A 120 -3.41 -18.88 -9.86
CA TYR A 120 -2.62 -18.30 -8.78
C TYR A 120 -3.06 -16.86 -8.46
N GLU A 121 -3.37 -16.09 -9.50
CA GLU A 121 -3.87 -14.71 -9.34
C GLU A 121 -5.24 -14.68 -8.66
N GLU A 122 -6.16 -15.55 -9.08
CA GLU A 122 -7.53 -15.57 -8.56
C GLU A 122 -7.66 -16.21 -7.16
N HIS A 123 -6.90 -17.28 -6.88
CA HIS A 123 -7.15 -18.10 -5.70
C HIS A 123 -6.09 -17.98 -4.62
N ILE A 124 -4.86 -17.62 -4.99
CA ILE A 124 -3.73 -17.58 -4.04
C ILE A 124 -3.34 -16.15 -3.71
N MET A 125 -3.22 -15.26 -4.70
CA MET A 125 -2.93 -13.85 -4.41
C MET A 125 -4.06 -13.18 -3.65
N ASP A 126 -5.32 -13.51 -3.95
CA ASP A 126 -6.47 -13.02 -3.18
C ASP A 126 -6.51 -13.62 -1.76
N LEU A 127 -5.99 -14.82 -1.56
CA LEU A 127 -5.91 -15.45 -0.23
C LEU A 127 -4.73 -14.95 0.59
N GLU A 128 -3.63 -14.57 -0.03
CA GLU A 128 -2.55 -13.80 0.60
C GLU A 128 -2.99 -12.37 0.89
N SER A 129 -3.94 -11.83 0.09
CA SER A 129 -4.61 -10.54 0.29
C SER A 129 -5.89 -10.61 1.13
N SER A 130 -6.46 -11.81 1.38
CA SER A 130 -7.72 -12.04 2.12
C SER A 130 -7.62 -11.97 3.65
N ASP A 131 -6.48 -11.60 4.21
CA ASP A 131 -6.50 -10.80 5.41
C ASP A 131 -7.12 -9.45 4.97
N ASP A 132 -8.26 -9.06 5.52
CA ASP A 132 -8.87 -7.72 5.38
C ASP A 132 -7.90 -6.63 5.91
N LYS A 133 -6.64 -6.67 5.50
CA LYS A 133 -5.57 -5.81 6.02
C LYS A 133 -4.94 -5.01 4.89
N VAL A 134 -4.75 -3.74 5.17
CA VAL A 134 -3.94 -2.86 4.32
C VAL A 134 -2.47 -3.18 4.57
N ILE A 135 -1.75 -3.57 3.53
CA ILE A 135 -0.31 -3.78 3.59
C ILE A 135 0.37 -2.42 3.46
N VAL A 136 1.26 -2.13 4.39
CA VAL A 136 2.11 -0.95 4.35
C VAL A 136 3.50 -1.38 3.93
N TYR A 137 3.93 -0.92 2.76
CA TYR A 137 5.28 -1.10 2.26
C TYR A 137 6.15 0.11 2.61
N PHE A 138 7.40 -0.14 2.85
CA PHE A 138 8.43 0.88 3.04
C PHE A 138 9.57 0.64 2.04
N PHE A 139 10.17 1.73 1.52
CA PHE A 139 11.30 1.66 0.60
C PHE A 139 12.59 2.05 1.32
N ASP A 140 13.54 1.12 1.37
CA ASP A 140 14.94 1.42 1.71
C ASP A 140 15.81 1.22 0.46
N GLU A 141 16.19 0.01 0.10
CA GLU A 141 16.81 -0.34 -1.19
C GLU A 141 15.81 -1.02 -2.13
N TYR A 142 14.83 -1.69 -1.54
CA TYR A 142 13.69 -2.37 -2.19
C TYR A 142 12.40 -2.07 -1.41
N TRP A 143 11.25 -2.40 -2.02
CA TRP A 143 9.98 -2.36 -1.31
C TRP A 143 9.85 -3.58 -0.42
N GLU A 144 9.76 -3.34 0.88
CA GLU A 144 9.57 -4.36 1.91
C GLU A 144 8.24 -4.13 2.64
N VAL A 145 7.65 -5.22 3.16
CA VAL A 145 6.45 -5.12 3.99
C VAL A 145 6.85 -4.61 5.37
N LEU A 146 6.46 -3.39 5.69
CA LEU A 146 6.67 -2.81 7.01
C LEU A 146 5.69 -3.38 8.03
N THR A 147 4.40 -3.45 7.67
CA THR A 147 3.34 -3.96 8.55
C THR A 147 2.07 -4.25 7.77
N LYS A 148 1.19 -5.07 8.38
CA LYS A 148 -0.18 -5.31 7.92
C LYS A 148 -1.14 -4.78 8.98
N ARG A 149 -2.07 -3.92 8.62
CA ARG A 149 -2.98 -3.24 9.55
C ARG A 149 -4.43 -3.48 9.16
N LEU A 150 -5.30 -3.58 10.16
CA LEU A 150 -6.74 -3.66 9.93
C LEU A 150 -7.23 -2.41 9.17
N PRO A 151 -8.21 -2.56 8.25
CA PRO A 151 -8.75 -1.45 7.49
C PRO A 151 -9.34 -0.38 8.41
N ARG A 152 -9.21 0.87 8.00
CA ARG A 152 -9.79 2.01 8.70
C ARG A 152 -10.96 2.57 7.92
N LYS A 153 -12.14 2.61 8.54
CA LYS A 153 -13.32 3.18 7.91
C LYS A 153 -13.19 4.69 7.73
N LEU A 154 -13.62 5.19 6.57
CA LEU A 154 -13.62 6.62 6.26
C LEU A 154 -14.47 7.42 7.26
N SER A 155 -15.52 6.80 7.83
CA SER A 155 -16.37 7.39 8.87
C SER A 155 -15.63 7.72 10.18
N THR A 156 -14.41 7.21 10.37
CA THR A 156 -13.56 7.55 11.52
C THR A 156 -12.63 8.75 11.27
N ILE A 157 -12.76 9.38 10.11
CA ILE A 157 -12.00 10.57 9.70
C ILE A 157 -12.90 11.80 9.80
N TYR A 158 -12.43 12.84 10.44
CA TYR A 158 -13.22 14.02 10.81
C TYR A 158 -12.76 15.25 10.02
N LEU A 159 -13.22 15.40 8.76
CA LEU A 159 -12.83 16.51 7.86
C LEU A 159 -14.03 17.27 7.27
N ASN A 160 -15.20 17.26 7.95
CA ASN A 160 -16.41 17.95 7.51
C ASN A 160 -16.90 17.54 6.11
N GLY A 161 -16.81 16.27 5.77
CA GLY A 161 -17.24 15.72 4.49
C GLY A 161 -16.17 15.72 3.39
N LYS A 162 -15.05 16.43 3.57
CA LYS A 162 -13.94 16.43 2.61
C LYS A 162 -13.34 15.03 2.41
N GLU A 163 -13.38 14.17 3.43
CA GLU A 163 -12.97 12.78 3.35
C GLU A 163 -13.76 11.99 2.32
N LYS A 164 -15.08 12.25 2.21
CA LYS A 164 -15.94 11.63 1.20
C LYS A 164 -15.72 12.22 -0.18
N GLU A 165 -15.56 13.54 -0.28
CA GLU A 165 -15.29 14.22 -1.55
C GLU A 165 -14.01 13.70 -2.21
N ILE A 166 -12.92 13.54 -1.44
CA ILE A 166 -11.66 13.03 -1.98
C ILE A 166 -11.76 11.53 -2.33
N TYR A 167 -12.48 10.74 -1.54
CA TYR A 167 -12.74 9.34 -1.86
C TYR A 167 -13.48 9.21 -3.20
N GLU A 168 -14.58 9.93 -3.38
CA GLU A 168 -15.34 9.90 -4.64
C GLU A 168 -14.53 10.44 -5.81
N TYR A 169 -13.68 11.45 -5.59
CA TYR A 169 -12.77 11.96 -6.61
C TYR A 169 -11.79 10.87 -7.09
N ILE A 170 -11.15 10.14 -6.19
CA ILE A 170 -10.22 9.07 -6.53
C ILE A 170 -10.96 7.87 -7.14
N LYS A 171 -12.10 7.48 -6.58
CA LYS A 171 -12.94 6.40 -7.10
C LYS A 171 -13.39 6.66 -8.54
N LYS A 172 -13.82 7.89 -8.83
CA LYS A 172 -14.16 8.32 -10.19
C LYS A 172 -12.95 8.25 -11.12
N PHE A 173 -11.78 8.71 -10.68
CA PHE A 173 -10.54 8.61 -11.45
C PHE A 173 -10.24 7.16 -11.83
N LYS A 174 -10.50 6.20 -10.95
CA LYS A 174 -10.24 4.77 -11.18
C LYS A 174 -11.26 4.09 -12.09
N SER A 175 -12.32 4.77 -12.51
CA SER A 175 -13.30 4.18 -13.41
C SER A 175 -12.72 3.92 -14.81
N LYS A 176 -13.20 2.85 -15.46
CA LYS A 176 -12.77 2.44 -16.79
C LYS A 176 -12.98 3.57 -17.81
N GLU A 177 -14.09 4.28 -17.73
CA GLU A 177 -14.44 5.39 -18.61
C GLU A 177 -13.40 6.53 -18.54
N VAL A 178 -12.97 6.89 -17.32
CA VAL A 178 -11.96 7.95 -17.14
C VAL A 178 -10.62 7.48 -17.66
N LYS A 179 -10.24 6.22 -17.42
CA LYS A 179 -8.99 5.64 -17.95
C LYS A 179 -8.94 5.67 -19.48
N GLU A 180 -10.01 5.24 -20.14
CA GLU A 180 -10.14 5.27 -21.60
C GLU A 180 -10.08 6.70 -22.15
N ARG A 181 -10.73 7.65 -21.45
CA ARG A 181 -10.69 9.07 -21.83
C ARG A 181 -9.28 9.67 -21.73
N TYR A 182 -8.53 9.38 -20.65
CA TYR A 182 -7.15 9.83 -20.53
C TYR A 182 -6.28 9.26 -21.66
N SER A 183 -6.43 7.98 -21.95
CA SER A 183 -5.73 7.32 -23.06
C SER A 183 -6.06 7.95 -24.42
N SER A 184 -7.34 8.20 -24.70
CA SER A 184 -7.78 8.79 -25.97
C SER A 184 -7.28 10.23 -26.17
N LEU A 185 -7.04 10.95 -25.08
CA LEU A 185 -6.51 12.33 -25.11
C LEU A 185 -4.97 12.38 -25.02
N GLY A 186 -4.29 11.24 -24.89
CA GLY A 186 -2.84 11.19 -24.73
C GLY A 186 -2.35 11.81 -23.41
N ILE A 187 -3.21 11.88 -22.38
CA ILE A 187 -2.89 12.47 -21.08
C ILE A 187 -2.35 11.35 -20.15
N PRO A 188 -1.23 11.55 -19.42
CA PRO A 188 -0.73 10.60 -18.46
C PRO A 188 -1.79 10.24 -17.41
N TYR A 189 -2.08 8.93 -17.28
CA TYR A 189 -3.11 8.42 -16.37
C TYR A 189 -2.57 8.27 -14.95
N LYS A 190 -2.50 9.38 -14.24
CA LYS A 190 -1.99 9.47 -12.86
C LYS A 190 -2.75 10.52 -12.06
N LYS A 191 -2.64 10.45 -10.73
CA LYS A 191 -3.13 11.48 -9.81
C LYS A 191 -2.12 11.77 -8.71
N ASN A 192 -1.76 13.03 -8.60
CA ASN A 192 -0.87 13.54 -7.56
C ASN A 192 -1.68 14.45 -6.61
N ILE A 193 -1.72 14.09 -5.34
CA ILE A 193 -2.53 14.77 -4.33
C ILE A 193 -1.59 15.33 -3.27
N MET A 194 -1.84 16.55 -2.82
CA MET A 194 -1.08 17.20 -1.77
C MET A 194 -1.93 17.35 -0.50
N PHE A 195 -1.42 16.91 0.63
CA PHE A 195 -1.98 17.16 1.95
C PHE A 195 -1.08 18.11 2.72
N GLU A 196 -1.58 19.31 2.96
CA GLU A 196 -0.86 20.41 3.59
C GLU A 196 -1.46 20.73 4.95
N GLY A 197 -0.65 21.07 5.95
CA GLY A 197 -1.15 21.56 7.23
C GLY A 197 -0.47 20.99 8.46
N TYR A 198 -0.90 21.45 9.61
CA TYR A 198 -0.26 21.15 10.89
C TYR A 198 -0.14 19.65 11.18
N PRO A 199 0.92 19.20 11.89
CA PRO A 199 1.00 17.84 12.39
C PRO A 199 -0.17 17.55 13.34
N GLY A 200 -0.63 16.27 13.36
CA GLY A 200 -1.75 15.86 14.21
C GLY A 200 -3.15 16.26 13.70
N THR A 201 -3.26 16.74 12.47
CA THR A 201 -4.56 17.12 11.86
C THR A 201 -5.22 16.02 11.06
N GLY A 202 -4.59 14.82 10.95
CA GLY A 202 -5.21 13.64 10.36
C GLY A 202 -4.76 13.30 8.94
N LYS A 203 -3.70 13.91 8.38
CA LYS A 203 -3.19 13.64 7.03
C LYS A 203 -2.92 12.15 6.76
N THR A 204 -2.03 11.53 7.54
CA THR A 204 -1.71 10.09 7.41
C THR A 204 -2.91 9.19 7.71
N SER A 205 -3.79 9.63 8.63
CA SER A 205 -5.03 8.92 8.94
C SER A 205 -5.99 8.86 7.75
N LEU A 206 -6.12 9.95 7.00
CA LEU A 206 -6.93 9.99 5.79
C LEU A 206 -6.33 9.10 4.68
N ILE A 207 -5.01 9.13 4.49
CA ILE A 207 -4.33 8.25 3.52
C ILE A 207 -4.67 6.79 3.81
N PHE A 208 -4.59 6.40 5.07
CA PHE A 208 -4.86 5.03 5.48
C PHE A 208 -6.33 4.64 5.26
N ALA A 209 -7.28 5.53 5.59
CA ALA A 209 -8.70 5.29 5.35
C ALA A 209 -9.04 5.22 3.85
N LEU A 210 -8.45 6.09 3.03
CA LEU A 210 -8.62 6.04 1.57
C LEU A 210 -8.08 4.73 0.98
N ALA A 211 -6.90 4.29 1.41
CA ALA A 211 -6.32 3.01 0.98
C ALA A 211 -7.25 1.86 1.36
N SER A 212 -7.77 1.86 2.58
CA SER A 212 -8.71 0.83 3.07
C SER A 212 -9.99 0.76 2.23
N GLU A 213 -10.64 1.90 1.98
CA GLU A 213 -11.91 1.95 1.23
C GLU A 213 -11.75 1.67 -0.27
N LEU A 214 -10.56 1.90 -0.80
CA LEU A 214 -10.24 1.65 -2.21
C LEU A 214 -9.66 0.25 -2.46
N ASN A 215 -9.47 -0.56 -1.41
CA ASN A 215 -8.76 -1.83 -1.45
C ASN A 215 -7.34 -1.68 -2.03
N TYR A 216 -6.64 -0.64 -1.59
CA TYR A 216 -5.26 -0.33 -1.94
C TYR A 216 -4.34 -0.56 -0.75
N ASN A 217 -3.11 -0.89 -1.06
CA ASN A 217 -2.01 -0.87 -0.11
C ASN A 217 -1.40 0.53 -0.01
N ILE A 218 -0.50 0.71 0.94
CA ILE A 218 0.25 1.95 1.12
C ILE A 218 1.73 1.66 0.86
N ALA A 219 2.37 2.49 0.06
CA ALA A 219 3.80 2.41 -0.23
C ALA A 219 4.47 3.72 0.21
N ILE A 220 5.16 3.68 1.35
CA ILE A 220 5.78 4.86 1.97
C ILE A 220 7.22 5.00 1.47
N LEU A 221 7.56 6.18 1.00
CA LEU A 221 8.91 6.56 0.63
C LEU A 221 9.30 7.82 1.40
N ASN A 222 10.28 7.67 2.30
CA ASN A 222 10.80 8.76 3.11
C ASN A 222 12.10 9.29 2.51
N PHE A 223 12.29 10.61 2.59
CA PHE A 223 13.49 11.29 2.12
C PHE A 223 14.60 11.20 3.15
N HIS A 224 15.60 10.37 2.91
CA HIS A 224 16.76 10.18 3.79
C HIS A 224 18.08 10.21 2.99
N LYS A 225 19.22 10.33 3.68
CA LYS A 225 20.55 10.51 3.06
C LYS A 225 20.97 9.44 2.05
N LYS A 226 20.50 8.20 2.24
CA LYS A 226 20.84 7.08 1.33
C LYS A 226 20.01 7.07 0.05
N LEU A 227 18.90 7.83 0.01
CA LEU A 227 17.99 7.85 -1.14
C LEU A 227 18.51 8.88 -2.15
N ASP A 228 19.14 8.39 -3.22
CA ASP A 228 19.58 9.18 -4.37
C ASP A 228 18.53 9.16 -5.50
N ASP A 229 18.78 9.95 -6.56
CA ASP A 229 17.89 10.03 -7.73
C ASP A 229 17.65 8.66 -8.38
N ASN A 230 18.66 7.80 -8.44
CA ASN A 230 18.55 6.47 -9.04
C ASN A 230 17.71 5.53 -8.19
N ALA A 231 17.90 5.55 -6.86
CA ALA A 231 17.11 4.76 -5.92
C ALA A 231 15.64 5.22 -5.94
N PHE A 232 15.41 6.54 -5.96
CA PHE A 232 14.08 7.12 -6.11
C PHE A 232 13.38 6.65 -7.39
N MET A 233 14.06 6.74 -8.53
CA MET A 233 13.52 6.25 -9.80
C MET A 233 13.27 4.74 -9.81
N ARG A 234 14.11 3.94 -9.13
CA ARG A 234 13.87 2.50 -8.95
C ARG A 234 12.61 2.26 -8.10
N ALA A 235 12.45 3.01 -7.00
CA ALA A 235 11.26 2.90 -6.14
C ALA A 235 9.97 3.12 -6.94
N ILE A 236 9.94 4.18 -7.75
CA ILE A 236 8.76 4.50 -8.57
C ILE A 236 8.47 3.39 -9.59
N ARG A 237 9.48 2.91 -10.32
CA ARG A 237 9.30 1.86 -11.33
C ARG A 237 8.85 0.53 -10.73
N LYS A 238 9.31 0.21 -9.51
CA LYS A 238 9.01 -1.03 -8.80
C LYS A 238 7.91 -0.87 -7.74
N LEU A 239 7.13 0.21 -7.82
CA LEU A 239 6.02 0.43 -6.89
C LEU A 239 5.11 -0.80 -6.83
N PRO A 240 4.77 -1.33 -5.64
CA PRO A 240 3.83 -2.44 -5.51
C PRO A 240 2.49 -2.14 -6.21
N LYS A 241 1.91 -3.16 -6.85
CA LYS A 241 0.60 -3.01 -7.51
C LYS A 241 -0.46 -2.62 -6.49
N ASN A 242 -1.50 -1.93 -6.94
CA ASN A 242 -2.63 -1.51 -6.11
C ASN A 242 -2.18 -0.80 -4.82
N SER A 243 -1.20 0.11 -4.94
CA SER A 243 -0.69 0.88 -3.80
C SER A 243 -0.81 2.38 -4.05
N ILE A 244 -1.13 3.12 -3.00
CA ILE A 244 -0.99 4.57 -2.96
C ILE A 244 0.46 4.86 -2.59
N LEU A 245 1.19 5.57 -3.46
CA LEU A 245 2.53 6.06 -3.14
C LEU A 245 2.40 7.24 -2.17
N VAL A 246 3.06 7.14 -1.03
CA VAL A 246 3.09 8.21 -0.01
C VAL A 246 4.49 8.78 0.08
N LEU A 247 4.60 10.08 -0.20
CA LEU A 247 5.82 10.86 -0.04
C LEU A 247 5.65 11.75 1.18
N GLU A 248 6.17 11.31 2.34
CA GLU A 248 5.99 12.04 3.59
C GLU A 248 6.99 13.19 3.72
N ASP A 249 6.50 14.31 4.29
CA ASP A 249 7.27 15.49 4.68
C ASP A 249 8.19 16.02 3.56
N ILE A 250 7.60 16.24 2.37
CA ILE A 250 8.37 16.72 1.19
C ILE A 250 9.06 18.07 1.42
N ASP A 251 8.64 18.84 2.43
CA ASP A 251 9.28 20.12 2.80
C ASP A 251 10.74 19.95 3.24
N VAL A 252 11.15 18.76 3.66
CA VAL A 252 12.56 18.44 3.96
C VAL A 252 13.44 18.69 2.75
N LEU A 253 12.99 18.42 1.53
CA LEU A 253 13.74 18.67 0.28
C LEU A 253 13.97 20.16 -0.01
N PHE A 254 13.20 21.06 0.64
CA PHE A 254 13.25 22.51 0.41
C PHE A 254 13.97 23.28 1.50
N LYS A 255 13.96 22.76 2.74
CA LYS A 255 14.65 23.38 3.89
C LYS A 255 16.16 23.39 3.71
N GLU A 256 16.70 22.36 3.10
CA GLU A 256 18.15 22.14 2.95
C GLU A 256 18.86 23.13 2.01
N ARG A 257 18.11 23.92 1.23
CA ARG A 257 18.70 24.96 0.39
C ARG A 257 19.15 26.21 1.17
N LYS A 258 18.69 26.35 2.42
CA LYS A 258 18.92 27.56 3.24
C LYS A 258 19.91 27.37 4.39
N GLU A 259 20.18 26.15 4.85
CA GLU A 259 20.99 25.91 6.04
C GLU A 259 21.98 24.73 5.86
N ASN A 260 23.20 24.93 6.41
CA ASN A 260 24.33 24.01 6.33
C ASN A 260 24.27 22.82 7.31
N ASP A 261 23.11 22.45 7.84
CA ASP A 261 22.97 21.45 8.89
C ASP A 261 22.57 20.05 8.37
N GLY A 262 23.40 19.16 8.61
CA GLY A 262 23.47 17.70 8.84
C GLY A 262 22.50 16.71 8.19
N TYR A 263 21.34 17.08 7.70
CA TYR A 263 20.32 16.19 7.10
C TYR A 263 20.13 16.47 5.60
N LYS A 264 21.02 16.03 4.75
CA LYS A 264 20.88 16.19 3.29
C LYS A 264 20.25 14.95 2.69
N SER A 265 19.08 15.07 2.05
CA SER A 265 18.60 14.10 1.09
C SER A 265 19.44 14.18 -0.18
N ASN A 266 19.84 13.06 -0.75
CA ASN A 266 20.59 13.04 -2.01
C ASN A 266 19.68 13.06 -3.25
N ILE A 267 18.37 13.30 -3.06
CA ILE A 267 17.42 13.46 -4.16
C ILE A 267 17.44 14.89 -4.65
N SER A 268 17.64 15.04 -5.95
CA SER A 268 17.52 16.35 -6.59
C SER A 268 16.03 16.73 -6.72
N PHE A 269 15.74 18.02 -6.56
CA PHE A 269 14.40 18.55 -6.83
C PHE A 269 13.95 18.27 -8.28
N SER A 270 14.90 18.24 -9.22
CA SER A 270 14.63 17.88 -10.61
C SER A 270 14.15 16.44 -10.75
N ALA A 271 14.69 15.49 -9.98
CA ALA A 271 14.24 14.10 -9.99
C ALA A 271 12.79 13.98 -9.49
N LEU A 272 12.45 14.69 -8.40
CA LEU A 272 11.06 14.75 -7.92
C LEU A 272 10.13 15.34 -8.99
N LEU A 273 10.48 16.49 -9.59
CA LEU A 273 9.67 17.14 -10.60
C LEU A 273 9.48 16.25 -11.84
N ASN A 274 10.55 15.65 -12.36
CA ASN A 274 10.50 14.74 -13.51
C ASN A 274 9.60 13.53 -13.23
N THR A 275 9.62 13.07 -12.00
CA THR A 275 8.73 12.03 -11.53
C THR A 275 7.26 12.52 -11.55
N LEU A 276 6.98 13.70 -11.04
CA LEU A 276 5.62 14.25 -11.03
C LEU A 276 5.13 14.62 -12.44
N ASP A 277 5.98 15.04 -13.36
CA ASP A 277 5.62 15.44 -14.73
C ASP A 277 5.22 14.26 -15.65
N GLY A 278 5.54 13.04 -15.29
CA GLY A 278 4.92 11.87 -15.93
C GLY A 278 5.75 11.10 -16.94
N ILE A 279 7.01 11.45 -17.23
CA ILE A 279 7.86 10.65 -18.13
C ILE A 279 8.33 9.36 -17.46
N ALA A 280 8.47 9.38 -16.13
CA ALA A 280 8.96 8.24 -15.35
C ALA A 280 7.85 7.47 -14.63
N PHE A 281 6.61 7.87 -14.80
CA PHE A 281 5.47 7.29 -14.11
C PHE A 281 4.99 5.98 -14.72
N ARG A 282 4.46 5.13 -13.86
CA ARG A 282 3.62 4.02 -14.24
C ARG A 282 2.19 4.54 -14.39
N ASP A 283 1.52 4.15 -15.49
CA ASP A 283 0.08 4.38 -15.63
C ASP A 283 -0.67 3.83 -14.40
N ASP A 284 -1.76 4.50 -14.04
CA ASP A 284 -2.63 4.10 -12.93
C ASP A 284 -2.08 4.43 -11.53
N MET A 285 -1.10 5.34 -11.42
CA MET A 285 -0.51 5.69 -10.15
C MET A 285 -1.29 6.79 -9.43
N ILE A 286 -1.50 6.56 -8.14
CA ILE A 286 -1.97 7.58 -7.20
C ILE A 286 -0.82 7.87 -6.25
N SER A 287 -0.42 9.13 -6.16
CA SER A 287 0.54 9.59 -5.17
C SER A 287 -0.09 10.60 -4.21
N VAL A 288 0.26 10.50 -2.94
CA VAL A 288 -0.11 11.47 -1.92
C VAL A 288 1.18 12.02 -1.30
N MET A 289 1.36 13.31 -1.42
CA MET A 289 2.45 14.04 -0.80
C MET A 289 1.97 14.71 0.47
N THR A 290 2.76 14.69 1.54
CA THR A 290 2.44 15.42 2.75
C THR A 290 3.46 16.52 3.04
N THR A 291 3.00 17.64 3.59
CA THR A 291 3.87 18.69 4.13
C THR A 291 3.24 19.32 5.37
N ASN A 292 4.10 19.75 6.29
CA ASN A 292 3.68 20.51 7.46
C ASN A 292 3.78 22.02 7.22
N TYR A 293 4.44 22.46 6.13
CA TYR A 293 4.78 23.86 5.86
C TYR A 293 4.52 24.24 4.40
N GLU A 294 3.32 24.75 4.13
CA GLU A 294 2.94 25.20 2.77
C GLU A 294 3.87 26.29 2.22
N CYS A 295 4.30 27.20 3.07
CA CYS A 295 5.16 28.33 2.68
C CYS A 295 6.57 27.92 2.20
N ASN A 296 7.00 26.72 2.50
CA ASN A 296 8.32 26.22 2.11
C ASN A 296 8.34 25.48 0.76
N LEU A 297 7.16 25.24 0.18
CA LEU A 297 7.07 24.54 -1.11
C LEU A 297 7.44 25.47 -2.28
N ASP A 298 8.31 24.99 -3.15
CA ASP A 298 8.65 25.68 -4.39
C ASP A 298 7.41 25.80 -5.30
N SER A 299 7.20 26.99 -5.87
CA SER A 299 6.10 27.27 -6.78
C SER A 299 6.05 26.32 -7.99
N ALA A 300 7.19 25.75 -8.37
CA ALA A 300 7.26 24.76 -9.43
C ALA A 300 6.45 23.50 -9.14
N LEU A 301 6.30 23.09 -7.88
CA LEU A 301 5.42 21.96 -7.53
C LEU A 301 3.94 22.26 -7.76
N LYS A 302 3.53 23.50 -7.57
CA LYS A 302 2.12 23.93 -7.69
C LYS A 302 1.69 24.13 -9.16
N ARG A 303 2.57 23.88 -10.13
CA ARG A 303 2.22 23.99 -11.55
C ARG A 303 1.19 22.92 -11.95
N PRO A 304 0.24 23.27 -12.87
CA PRO A 304 -0.70 22.30 -13.44
C PRO A 304 0.02 21.07 -14.00
N GLY A 305 -0.54 19.88 -13.74
CA GLY A 305 0.04 18.59 -14.15
C GLY A 305 0.97 17.95 -13.14
N ARG A 306 1.40 18.67 -12.07
CA ARG A 306 2.23 18.15 -10.96
C ARG A 306 1.42 17.84 -9.72
N ILE A 307 0.56 18.75 -9.31
CA ILE A 307 -0.42 18.53 -8.24
C ILE A 307 -1.80 18.70 -8.84
N ASP A 308 -2.60 17.64 -8.80
CA ASP A 308 -3.97 17.63 -9.32
C ASP A 308 -4.99 18.15 -8.30
N LEU A 309 -4.71 17.93 -7.01
CA LEU A 309 -5.57 18.33 -5.91
C LEU A 309 -4.74 18.64 -4.67
N SER A 310 -5.04 19.76 -4.01
CA SER A 310 -4.47 20.12 -2.71
C SER A 310 -5.55 20.17 -1.64
N LEU A 311 -5.27 19.56 -0.48
CA LEU A 311 -6.15 19.57 0.68
C LEU A 311 -5.43 20.20 1.86
N ASN A 312 -6.02 21.28 2.40
CA ASN A 312 -5.49 21.94 3.59
C ASN A 312 -6.10 21.36 4.88
N PHE A 313 -5.23 21.00 5.81
CA PHE A 313 -5.54 20.46 7.13
C PHE A 313 -5.18 21.51 8.19
N SER A 314 -6.19 22.05 8.84
CA SER A 314 -6.06 23.10 9.85
C SER A 314 -6.45 22.62 11.25
N PHE A 315 -6.46 23.53 12.21
CA PHE A 315 -7.04 23.27 13.51
C PHE A 315 -8.49 22.80 13.41
N ALA A 316 -8.92 22.03 14.41
CA ALA A 316 -10.24 21.43 14.42
C ALA A 316 -11.34 22.51 14.43
N THR A 317 -12.27 22.38 13.51
CA THR A 317 -13.46 23.23 13.42
C THR A 317 -14.54 22.76 14.39
N LYS A 318 -15.55 23.61 14.63
CA LYS A 318 -16.73 23.23 15.43
C LYS A 318 -17.40 21.95 14.91
N GLY A 319 -17.53 21.81 13.58
CA GLY A 319 -18.15 20.65 12.96
C GLY A 319 -17.35 19.37 13.21
N GLN A 320 -16.05 19.42 13.03
CA GLN A 320 -15.14 18.29 13.32
C GLN A 320 -15.17 17.91 14.81
N THR A 321 -15.12 18.91 15.69
CA THR A 321 -15.22 18.71 17.13
C THR A 321 -16.54 18.05 17.52
N LYS A 322 -17.66 18.52 16.94
CA LYS A 322 -18.99 17.96 17.20
C LYS A 322 -19.06 16.50 16.77
N PHE A 323 -18.67 16.21 15.55
CA PHE A 323 -18.73 14.87 15.00
C PHE A 323 -17.88 13.89 15.81
N MET A 324 -16.69 14.34 16.22
CA MET A 324 -15.81 13.55 17.04
C MET A 324 -16.37 13.34 18.47
N PHE A 325 -16.92 14.40 19.09
CA PHE A 325 -17.59 14.31 20.38
C PHE A 325 -18.74 13.30 20.37
N GLU A 326 -19.63 13.37 19.37
CA GLU A 326 -20.78 12.47 19.24
C GLU A 326 -20.38 11.01 19.05
N ASN A 327 -19.22 10.75 18.47
CA ASN A 327 -18.69 9.39 18.31
C ASN A 327 -18.03 8.85 19.58
N PHE A 328 -17.37 9.71 20.36
CA PHE A 328 -16.74 9.30 21.62
C PHE A 328 -17.75 9.20 22.77
N PHE A 329 -18.78 10.06 22.77
CA PHE A 329 -19.80 10.16 23.79
C PHE A 329 -21.21 10.06 23.19
N PRO A 330 -21.60 8.89 22.66
CA PRO A 330 -22.86 8.73 21.95
C PRO A 330 -24.10 8.98 22.82
N ASP A 331 -24.01 8.75 24.12
CA ASP A 331 -25.09 8.94 25.07
C ASP A 331 -25.23 10.39 25.57
N ASN A 332 -24.21 11.23 25.33
CA ASN A 332 -24.13 12.59 25.84
C ASN A 332 -24.13 13.66 24.74
N LYS A 333 -24.70 13.38 23.57
CA LYS A 333 -24.65 14.27 22.39
C LYS A 333 -25.21 15.68 22.66
N GLU A 334 -26.21 15.78 23.50
CA GLU A 334 -26.87 17.04 23.85
C GLU A 334 -25.93 17.99 24.62
N SER A 335 -24.99 17.44 25.37
CA SER A 335 -24.01 18.21 26.17
C SER A 335 -22.91 18.86 25.30
N PHE A 336 -22.83 18.56 24.00
CA PHE A 336 -21.84 19.16 23.12
C PHE A 336 -21.80 20.68 23.17
N GLY A 337 -22.98 21.32 23.25
CA GLY A 337 -23.09 22.77 23.23
C GLY A 337 -22.39 23.45 24.42
N GLU A 338 -22.47 22.83 25.59
CA GLU A 338 -21.82 23.31 26.82
C GLU A 338 -20.32 23.03 26.76
N PHE A 339 -19.94 21.81 26.44
CA PHE A 339 -18.56 21.43 26.27
C PHE A 339 -17.82 22.35 25.26
N TYR A 340 -18.42 22.59 24.10
CA TYR A 340 -17.78 23.42 23.07
C TYR A 340 -17.59 24.89 23.51
N LYS A 341 -18.50 25.43 24.33
CA LYS A 341 -18.33 26.79 24.88
C LYS A 341 -17.03 26.94 25.68
N THR A 342 -16.62 25.88 26.36
CA THR A 342 -15.42 25.90 27.21
C THR A 342 -14.13 25.82 26.43
N ILE A 343 -14.10 25.02 25.35
CA ILE A 343 -12.87 24.74 24.57
C ILE A 343 -12.68 25.65 23.35
N LYS A 344 -13.72 26.36 22.88
CA LYS A 344 -13.70 27.15 21.63
C LYS A 344 -12.65 28.26 21.59
N ILE A 345 -12.11 28.66 22.72
CA ILE A 345 -11.08 29.69 22.84
C ILE A 345 -9.68 29.16 22.50
N PHE A 346 -9.50 27.85 22.49
CA PHE A 346 -8.22 27.22 22.21
C PHE A 346 -8.09 26.87 20.73
N LYS A 347 -6.85 26.89 20.21
CA LYS A 347 -6.49 26.29 18.92
C LYS A 347 -5.99 24.87 19.19
N TYR A 348 -6.62 23.87 18.61
CA TYR A 348 -6.28 22.46 18.80
C TYR A 348 -6.44 21.66 17.53
N THR A 349 -5.64 20.60 17.41
CA THR A 349 -5.76 19.63 16.32
C THR A 349 -6.70 18.49 16.71
N THR A 350 -7.14 17.72 15.72
CA THR A 350 -7.95 16.51 15.98
C THR A 350 -7.23 15.49 16.83
N ALA A 351 -5.89 15.40 16.76
CA ALA A 351 -5.10 14.50 17.61
C ALA A 351 -5.14 14.91 19.09
N VAL A 352 -5.02 16.21 19.38
CA VAL A 352 -5.14 16.75 20.76
C VAL A 352 -6.51 16.46 21.33
N LEU A 353 -7.55 16.71 20.53
CA LEU A 353 -8.94 16.44 20.93
C LEU A 353 -9.18 14.94 21.17
N GLN A 354 -8.65 14.08 20.28
CA GLN A 354 -8.74 12.63 20.45
C GLN A 354 -8.08 12.16 21.73
N GLN A 355 -6.88 12.65 22.02
CA GLN A 355 -6.16 12.30 23.24
C GLN A 355 -6.97 12.69 24.48
N TYR A 356 -7.53 13.90 24.49
CA TYR A 356 -8.36 14.38 25.58
C TYR A 356 -9.61 13.52 25.77
N PHE A 357 -10.32 13.19 24.70
CA PHE A 357 -11.51 12.33 24.76
C PHE A 357 -11.19 10.91 25.23
N MET A 358 -10.04 10.36 24.85
CA MET A 358 -9.62 9.03 25.31
C MET A 358 -9.35 9.00 26.82
N TYR A 359 -8.82 10.08 27.41
CA TYR A 359 -8.62 10.15 28.86
C TYR A 359 -9.95 10.17 29.64
N HIS A 360 -11.00 10.72 29.03
CA HIS A 360 -12.31 10.89 29.67
C HIS A 360 -13.38 9.92 29.14
N MET A 361 -12.98 8.91 28.36
CA MET A 361 -13.93 8.01 27.70
C MET A 361 -14.81 7.26 28.70
N ASP A 362 -14.28 6.90 29.85
CA ASP A 362 -14.99 6.19 30.94
C ASP A 362 -15.53 7.14 32.03
N ASN A 363 -15.24 8.45 31.96
CA ASN A 363 -15.65 9.44 32.92
C ASN A 363 -16.09 10.75 32.23
N PHE A 364 -17.32 10.79 31.75
CA PHE A 364 -17.84 11.94 31.01
C PHE A 364 -17.92 13.22 31.88
N GLU A 365 -18.22 13.09 33.17
CA GLU A 365 -18.30 14.23 34.07
C GLU A 365 -16.95 14.96 34.20
N GLY A 366 -15.87 14.21 34.25
CA GLY A 366 -14.51 14.73 34.26
C GLY A 366 -14.12 15.54 33.00
N LEU A 367 -14.83 15.39 31.90
CA LEU A 367 -14.57 16.11 30.66
C LEU A 367 -14.71 17.63 30.82
N SER A 368 -15.62 18.10 31.66
CA SER A 368 -15.84 19.52 31.93
C SER A 368 -14.93 20.04 33.03
N GLU A 369 -14.46 19.20 33.94
CA GLU A 369 -13.57 19.52 35.04
C GLU A 369 -12.09 19.56 34.57
N GLY A 370 -11.73 18.79 33.53
CA GLY A 370 -10.36 18.65 33.01
C GLY A 370 -9.90 19.77 32.07
N LEU A 371 -10.48 20.96 32.11
CA LEU A 371 -10.13 22.07 31.21
C LEU A 371 -8.67 22.52 31.30
N ASP A 372 -8.09 22.50 32.52
CA ASP A 372 -6.67 22.81 32.69
C ASP A 372 -5.76 21.79 32.02
N GLU A 373 -6.18 20.51 32.03
CA GLU A 373 -5.49 19.44 31.30
C GLU A 373 -5.59 19.65 29.81
N PHE A 374 -6.79 19.98 29.27
CA PHE A 374 -6.97 20.31 27.87
C PHE A 374 -6.11 21.49 27.44
N LYS A 375 -6.07 22.53 28.23
CA LYS A 375 -5.21 23.71 28.03
C LYS A 375 -3.74 23.31 27.97
N ALA A 376 -3.27 22.51 28.92
CA ALA A 376 -1.89 22.01 28.95
C ALA A 376 -1.55 21.17 27.69
N LEU A 377 -2.47 20.33 27.22
CA LEU A 377 -2.32 19.59 25.96
C LEU A 377 -2.21 20.53 24.76
N CYS A 378 -3.05 21.56 24.67
CA CYS A 378 -2.99 22.56 23.60
C CYS A 378 -1.66 23.34 23.63
N GLU A 379 -1.18 23.75 24.81
CA GLU A 379 0.09 24.47 24.96
C GLU A 379 1.30 23.60 24.59
N LYS A 380 1.31 22.34 25.02
CA LYS A 380 2.34 21.35 24.65
C LYS A 380 2.45 21.15 23.14
N HIS A 381 1.33 21.23 22.45
CA HIS A 381 1.20 21.04 21.00
C HIS A 381 0.93 22.36 20.25
N ASN A 382 1.35 23.50 20.83
CA ASN A 382 1.20 24.82 20.18
C ASN A 382 2.23 24.94 19.04
N TYR A 383 1.77 24.71 17.83
CA TYR A 383 2.59 24.72 16.60
C TYR A 383 2.93 26.14 16.15
N ASP A 384 2.15 27.16 16.51
CA ASP A 384 2.45 28.57 16.16
C ASP A 384 3.77 29.02 16.77
N LYS A 385 4.07 28.60 18.02
CA LYS A 385 5.36 28.90 18.68
C LYS A 385 6.56 28.13 18.13
N LYS A 386 6.32 26.93 17.56
CA LYS A 386 7.39 26.15 16.93
C LYS A 386 7.73 26.66 15.52
N LEU A 387 6.78 27.30 14.83
CA LEU A 387 7.04 27.94 13.53
C LEU A 387 8.04 29.11 13.66
N ASP A 388 7.96 29.89 14.74
CA ASP A 388 8.89 31.00 15.01
C ASP A 388 10.31 30.52 15.36
N LEU A 389 10.49 29.27 15.81
CA LEU A 389 11.80 28.68 16.11
C LEU A 389 12.51 28.12 14.87
N TYR A 390 11.80 28.01 13.76
CA TYR A 390 12.31 27.46 12.47
C TYR A 390 12.16 28.46 11.31
N ALA A 391 11.71 29.69 11.57
CA ALA A 391 11.67 30.81 10.64
C ALA A 391 12.96 31.63 10.71
#